data_0d20da096c0b70950323d85e4f455b2a
#
_entry.id   0d20da096c0b70950323d85e4f455b2a
#
_cell.length_a   1.000
_cell.length_b   1.000
_cell.length_c   1.000
_cell.angle_alpha   90.00
_cell.angle_beta   90.00
_cell.angle_gamma   90.00
#
_symmetry.space_group_name_H-M   'P 1'
#
loop_
_entity.id
_entity.type
_entity.pdbx_description
1 polymer ?
#
loop_
_entity_poly.entity_id
_entity_poly.type
_entity_poly.pdbx_seq_one_letter_code
_entity_poly.pdbx_strand_id
1 'polypeptide(L)'
;MVFKINIASNGKTYKVESENEEIIGHSIGETISGSLISKDLADYELKITGTSDKAGFCGLFHMEGPRLKKVLLSYETGMHKRPKLEGKKQRTNKNPKGLRLRKTIRGREISLDTVQINTKVEKEVKKKFEDFLKKEDSKTENKE
;
A
#
# COMPACT_ATOMS: atom_id res chain seq x y z
N MET A 1 -16.73 -5.37 -3.03
CA MET A 1 -15.46 -5.90 -2.48
C MET A 1 -14.86 -4.85 -1.58
N VAL A 2 -14.25 -5.20 -0.44
CA VAL A 2 -13.71 -4.19 0.49
C VAL A 2 -12.20 -4.04 0.26
N PHE A 3 -11.77 -2.83 -0.11
CA PHE A 3 -10.35 -2.45 -0.17
C PHE A 3 -9.94 -1.82 1.15
N LYS A 4 -8.80 -2.24 1.69
CA LYS A 4 -8.16 -1.63 2.86
C LYS A 4 -7.15 -0.61 2.38
N ILE A 5 -7.46 0.66 2.54
CA ILE A 5 -6.65 1.75 2.04
C ILE A 5 -5.88 2.38 3.19
N ASN A 6 -4.57 2.37 3.09
CA ASN A 6 -3.68 3.02 4.04
C ASN A 6 -3.26 4.38 3.46
N ILE A 7 -3.59 5.45 4.14
CA ILE A 7 -3.25 6.82 3.74
C ILE A 7 -2.14 7.33 4.63
N ALA A 8 -0.99 7.61 4.04
CA ALA A 8 0.17 8.16 4.75
C ALA A 8 0.20 9.69 4.60
N SER A 9 0.28 10.39 5.73
CA SER A 9 0.50 11.84 5.80
C SER A 9 1.36 12.18 7.01
N ASN A 10 2.34 13.06 6.84
CA ASN A 10 3.19 13.60 7.92
C ASN A 10 3.76 12.55 8.89
N GLY A 11 4.20 11.40 8.36
CA GLY A 11 4.77 10.31 9.15
C GLY A 11 3.77 9.43 9.89
N LYS A 12 2.47 9.69 9.75
CA LYS A 12 1.39 8.87 10.30
C LYS A 12 0.67 8.14 9.17
N THR A 13 0.07 7.00 9.49
CA THR A 13 -0.69 6.18 8.52
C THR A 13 -2.07 5.89 9.08
N TYR A 14 -3.08 6.13 8.25
CA TYR A 14 -4.49 5.95 8.57
C TYR A 14 -5.09 4.87 7.70
N LYS A 15 -6.02 4.11 8.26
CA LYS A 15 -6.69 3.02 7.58
C LYS A 15 -8.13 3.42 7.30
N VAL A 16 -8.52 3.32 6.04
CA VAL A 16 -9.90 3.52 5.59
C VAL A 16 -10.32 2.28 4.80
N GLU A 17 -11.54 1.85 4.96
CA GLU A 17 -12.14 0.80 4.15
C GLU A 17 -13.04 1.42 3.09
N SER A 18 -12.90 0.97 1.85
CA SER A 18 -13.71 1.43 0.72
C SER A 18 -14.24 0.24 -0.06
N GLU A 19 -15.50 0.33 -0.47
CA GLU A 19 -16.16 -0.68 -1.33
C GLU A 19 -16.22 -0.25 -2.80
N ASN A 20 -15.66 0.93 -3.11
CA ASN A 20 -15.76 1.48 -4.45
C ASN A 20 -14.86 0.72 -5.44
N GLU A 21 -15.48 0.16 -6.47
CA GLU A 21 -14.80 -0.61 -7.52
C GLU A 21 -14.15 0.28 -8.60
N GLU A 22 -14.44 1.57 -8.63
CA GLU A 22 -13.82 2.52 -9.58
C GLU A 22 -12.30 2.64 -9.40
N ILE A 23 -11.78 2.19 -8.25
CA ILE A 23 -10.34 2.12 -7.97
C ILE A 23 -9.64 1.05 -8.82
N ILE A 24 -10.39 0.07 -9.34
CA ILE A 24 -9.86 -0.99 -10.18
C ILE A 24 -9.38 -0.42 -11.52
N GLY A 25 -8.22 -0.87 -11.98
CA GLY A 25 -7.59 -0.40 -13.21
C GLY A 25 -6.57 0.72 -13.01
N HIS A 26 -6.59 1.41 -11.86
CA HIS A 26 -5.52 2.35 -11.53
C HIS A 26 -4.20 1.63 -11.25
N SER A 27 -3.10 2.32 -11.51
CA SER A 27 -1.76 1.77 -11.40
C SER A 27 -0.98 2.38 -10.23
N ILE A 28 -0.02 1.62 -9.71
CA ILE A 28 0.94 2.14 -8.72
C ILE A 28 1.68 3.32 -9.34
N GLY A 29 1.74 4.45 -8.61
CA GLY A 29 2.37 5.70 -9.05
C GLY A 29 1.38 6.73 -9.57
N GLU A 30 0.14 6.37 -9.85
CA GLU A 30 -0.92 7.29 -10.24
C GLU A 30 -1.46 8.07 -9.04
N THR A 31 -1.96 9.27 -9.33
CA THR A 31 -2.65 10.13 -8.37
C THR A 31 -4.15 10.01 -8.60
N ILE A 32 -4.88 9.69 -7.55
CA ILE A 32 -6.34 9.55 -7.55
C ILE A 32 -6.96 10.63 -6.66
N SER A 33 -8.21 11.00 -6.96
CA SER A 33 -9.00 11.85 -6.08
C SER A 33 -9.43 11.07 -4.84
N GLY A 34 -9.34 11.68 -3.68
CA GLY A 34 -9.82 11.08 -2.42
C GLY A 34 -11.33 10.82 -2.42
N SER A 35 -12.10 11.47 -3.30
CA SER A 35 -13.53 11.21 -3.49
C SER A 35 -13.85 9.76 -3.88
N LEU A 36 -12.92 9.08 -4.58
CA LEU A 36 -13.04 7.67 -4.94
C LEU A 36 -12.98 6.73 -3.72
N ILE A 37 -12.38 7.20 -2.63
CA ILE A 37 -12.24 6.41 -1.40
C ILE A 37 -13.38 6.71 -0.44
N SER A 38 -13.59 8.00 -0.14
CA SER A 38 -14.63 8.49 0.77
C SER A 38 -15.02 9.92 0.41
N LYS A 39 -16.29 10.26 0.64
CA LYS A 39 -16.78 11.64 0.44
C LYS A 39 -16.05 12.66 1.31
N ASP A 40 -15.62 12.25 2.49
CA ASP A 40 -14.88 13.10 3.44
C ASP A 40 -13.46 13.44 2.96
N LEU A 41 -12.91 12.65 2.01
CA LEU A 41 -11.58 12.83 1.43
C LEU A 41 -11.58 13.53 0.07
N ALA A 42 -12.72 14.10 -0.36
CA ALA A 42 -12.86 14.72 -1.69
C ALA A 42 -11.87 15.87 -1.96
N ASP A 43 -11.40 16.52 -0.90
CA ASP A 43 -10.48 17.67 -1.00
C ASP A 43 -8.98 17.24 -1.07
N TYR A 44 -8.68 15.94 -1.19
CA TYR A 44 -7.31 15.43 -1.17
C TYR A 44 -6.95 14.70 -2.46
N GLU A 45 -5.72 14.92 -2.93
CA GLU A 45 -5.12 14.12 -3.99
C GLU A 45 -4.19 13.07 -3.37
N LEU A 46 -4.42 11.81 -3.69
CA LEU A 46 -3.74 10.67 -3.11
C LEU A 46 -2.95 9.92 -4.17
N LYS A 47 -1.64 9.80 -3.97
CA LYS A 47 -0.77 9.01 -4.84
C LYS A 47 -0.69 7.57 -4.36
N ILE A 48 -0.94 6.63 -5.26
CA ILE A 48 -0.80 5.19 -4.98
C ILE A 48 0.68 4.85 -4.91
N THR A 49 1.14 4.37 -3.76
CA THR A 49 2.55 4.02 -3.52
C THR A 49 2.81 2.52 -3.59
N GLY A 50 1.81 1.70 -3.38
CA GLY A 50 1.95 0.25 -3.45
C GLY A 50 0.66 -0.48 -3.18
N THR A 51 0.63 -1.76 -3.53
CA THR A 51 -0.53 -2.64 -3.36
C THR A 51 -0.12 -3.98 -2.77
N SER A 52 -1.07 -4.68 -2.17
CA SER A 52 -0.91 -6.07 -1.74
C SER A 52 -2.19 -6.84 -2.01
N ASP A 53 -2.04 -8.10 -2.45
CA ASP A 53 -3.17 -8.97 -2.72
C ASP A 53 -3.61 -9.80 -1.49
N LYS A 54 -4.66 -10.63 -1.68
CA LYS A 54 -5.18 -11.55 -0.65
C LYS A 54 -4.13 -12.53 -0.13
N ALA A 55 -3.18 -12.94 -0.98
CA ALA A 55 -2.11 -13.87 -0.64
C ALA A 55 -0.86 -13.17 -0.07
N GLY A 56 -0.87 -11.83 0.01
CA GLY A 56 0.23 -11.03 0.53
C GLY A 56 1.32 -10.71 -0.49
N PHE A 57 1.10 -10.99 -1.79
CA PHE A 57 2.05 -10.57 -2.83
C PHE A 57 1.92 -9.07 -3.07
N CYS A 58 3.04 -8.39 -3.07
CA CYS A 58 3.09 -6.96 -3.34
C CYS A 58 3.05 -6.67 -4.84
N GLY A 59 2.43 -5.54 -5.20
CA GLY A 59 2.53 -4.95 -6.52
C GLY A 59 3.89 -4.29 -6.75
N LEU A 60 4.41 -4.37 -7.96
CA LEU A 60 5.68 -3.77 -8.34
C LEU A 60 5.45 -2.76 -9.48
N PHE A 61 5.93 -1.53 -9.30
CA PHE A 61 5.74 -0.41 -10.24
C PHE A 61 6.19 -0.72 -11.68
N HIS A 62 7.34 -1.41 -11.82
CA HIS A 62 7.92 -1.72 -13.14
C HIS A 62 7.25 -2.89 -13.87
N MET A 63 6.24 -3.52 -13.26
CA MET A 63 5.58 -4.69 -13.83
C MET A 63 4.20 -4.32 -14.36
N GLU A 64 4.02 -4.41 -15.67
CA GLU A 64 2.75 -4.15 -16.33
C GLU A 64 1.72 -5.25 -16.09
N GLY A 65 0.45 -4.83 -16.04
CA GLY A 65 -0.72 -5.68 -15.90
C GLY A 65 -1.04 -6.06 -14.46
N PRO A 66 -2.18 -6.73 -14.23
CA PRO A 66 -2.66 -7.10 -12.90
C PRO A 66 -2.21 -8.49 -12.45
N ARG A 67 -1.55 -9.28 -13.30
CA ARG A 67 -1.27 -10.71 -13.07
C ARG A 67 -0.06 -10.96 -12.17
N LEU A 68 -0.04 -12.13 -11.53
CA LEU A 68 1.12 -12.64 -10.82
C LEU A 68 2.22 -13.08 -11.80
N LYS A 69 3.46 -12.66 -11.53
CA LYS A 69 4.65 -13.05 -12.29
C LYS A 69 5.80 -13.41 -11.36
N LYS A 70 6.64 -14.37 -11.78
CA LYS A 70 7.89 -14.71 -11.06
C LYS A 70 9.03 -13.88 -11.63
N VAL A 71 9.61 -13.03 -10.83
CA VAL A 71 10.68 -12.10 -11.22
C VAL A 71 11.92 -12.30 -10.36
N LEU A 72 13.09 -12.10 -10.96
CA LEU A 72 14.36 -12.13 -10.25
C LEU A 72 14.59 -10.73 -9.64
N LEU A 73 14.53 -10.66 -8.31
CA LEU A 73 14.65 -9.41 -7.56
C LEU A 73 15.97 -9.36 -6.78
N SER A 74 16.55 -8.18 -6.69
CA SER A 74 17.54 -7.78 -5.71
C SER A 74 16.87 -7.29 -4.42
N TYR A 75 17.61 -6.69 -3.49
CA TYR A 75 17.03 -6.11 -2.27
C TYR A 75 16.23 -4.84 -2.56
N GLU A 76 14.96 -5.04 -2.88
CA GLU A 76 13.98 -3.99 -3.17
C GLU A 76 12.61 -4.41 -2.67
N THR A 77 11.58 -3.63 -3.00
CA THR A 77 10.18 -3.97 -2.73
C THR A 77 9.86 -5.38 -3.23
N GLY A 78 9.26 -6.19 -2.38
CA GLY A 78 8.89 -7.57 -2.70
C GLY A 78 9.98 -8.61 -2.47
N MET A 79 11.23 -8.19 -2.20
CA MET A 79 12.31 -9.11 -1.90
C MET A 79 12.91 -8.85 -0.52
N HIS A 80 12.46 -9.62 0.46
CA HIS A 80 13.04 -9.61 1.80
C HIS A 80 13.53 -11.02 2.15
N LYS A 81 14.85 -11.15 2.33
CA LYS A 81 15.44 -12.36 2.88
C LYS A 81 15.65 -12.15 4.38
N ARG A 82 15.02 -12.97 5.18
CA ARG A 82 15.32 -13.02 6.62
C ARG A 82 16.67 -13.70 6.84
N PRO A 83 17.58 -13.14 7.68
CA PRO A 83 18.80 -13.81 8.04
C PRO A 83 18.47 -15.11 8.78
N LYS A 84 19.28 -16.15 8.55
CA LYS A 84 19.18 -17.38 9.33
C LYS A 84 19.67 -17.11 10.75
N LEU A 85 18.87 -17.50 11.72
CA LEU A 85 19.17 -17.39 13.14
C LEU A 85 19.50 -18.79 13.70
N GLU A 86 20.45 -18.86 14.63
CA GLU A 86 20.70 -19.99 15.49
C GLU A 86 20.56 -19.52 16.93
N GLY A 87 19.42 -19.86 17.53
CA GLY A 87 19.00 -19.23 18.77
C GLY A 87 18.91 -17.70 18.61
N LYS A 88 19.62 -16.94 19.44
CA LYS A 88 19.69 -15.47 19.37
C LYS A 88 20.75 -14.93 18.42
N LYS A 89 21.65 -15.79 17.90
CA LYS A 89 22.76 -15.38 17.04
C LYS A 89 22.36 -15.38 15.57
N GLN A 90 22.70 -14.32 14.85
CA GLN A 90 22.49 -14.21 13.41
C GLN A 90 23.64 -14.91 12.66
N ARG A 91 23.33 -15.99 11.92
CA ARG A 91 24.32 -16.75 11.15
C ARG A 91 24.69 -16.15 9.80
N THR A 92 23.81 -15.41 9.18
CA THR A 92 24.03 -14.88 7.84
C THR A 92 23.86 -13.38 7.80
N ASN A 93 24.60 -12.71 6.91
CA ASN A 93 24.45 -11.29 6.69
C ASN A 93 22.99 -10.95 6.30
N LYS A 94 22.48 -9.85 6.83
CA LYS A 94 21.15 -9.36 6.55
C LYS A 94 20.97 -9.06 5.05
N ASN A 95 21.97 -8.44 4.45
CA ASN A 95 21.97 -8.04 3.03
C ASN A 95 23.28 -8.47 2.36
N PRO A 96 23.48 -9.76 1.99
CA PRO A 96 24.68 -10.18 1.29
C PRO A 96 24.70 -9.53 -0.10
N LYS A 97 25.90 -9.04 -0.49
CA LYS A 97 26.10 -8.42 -1.82
C LYS A 97 25.80 -9.42 -2.93
N GLY A 98 25.15 -8.97 -3.98
CA GLY A 98 24.85 -9.76 -5.18
C GLY A 98 23.74 -10.81 -5.00
N LEU A 99 23.11 -10.91 -3.83
CA LEU A 99 21.99 -11.84 -3.65
C LEU A 99 20.79 -11.40 -4.50
N ARG A 100 20.31 -12.33 -5.32
CA ARG A 100 19.05 -12.20 -6.07
C ARG A 100 18.18 -13.42 -5.79
N LEU A 101 16.88 -13.22 -5.65
CA LEU A 101 15.93 -14.29 -5.44
C LEU A 101 14.78 -14.18 -6.44
N ARG A 102 14.35 -15.33 -6.96
CA ARG A 102 13.14 -15.38 -7.77
C ARG A 102 11.93 -15.37 -6.84
N LYS A 103 11.14 -14.32 -6.92
CA LYS A 103 9.93 -14.11 -6.11
C LYS A 103 8.71 -13.96 -6.99
N THR A 104 7.56 -14.40 -6.49
CA THR A 104 6.26 -14.10 -7.08
C THR A 104 5.84 -12.72 -6.61
N ILE A 105 5.48 -11.88 -7.55
CA ILE A 105 4.97 -10.51 -7.33
C ILE A 105 3.75 -10.27 -8.22
N ARG A 106 2.98 -9.26 -7.88
CA ARG A 106 1.85 -8.80 -8.70
C ARG A 106 2.27 -7.60 -9.54
N GLY A 107 1.58 -7.39 -10.66
CA GLY A 107 1.78 -6.22 -11.50
C GLY A 107 1.33 -4.92 -10.84
N ARG A 108 1.54 -3.80 -11.51
CA ARG A 108 1.26 -2.46 -10.98
C ARG A 108 -0.23 -2.12 -10.91
N GLU A 109 -1.06 -2.81 -11.71
CA GLU A 109 -2.49 -2.50 -11.84
C GLU A 109 -3.30 -3.11 -10.70
N ILE A 110 -4.22 -2.32 -10.16
CA ILE A 110 -5.16 -2.76 -9.14
C ILE A 110 -6.22 -3.65 -9.78
N SER A 111 -6.48 -4.80 -9.18
CA SER A 111 -7.45 -5.79 -9.64
C SER A 111 -8.36 -6.25 -8.50
N LEU A 112 -9.35 -7.07 -8.80
CA LEU A 112 -10.25 -7.69 -7.83
C LEU A 112 -9.54 -8.52 -6.74
N ASP A 113 -8.34 -9.02 -7.03
CA ASP A 113 -7.56 -9.76 -6.02
C ASP A 113 -6.80 -8.85 -5.06
N THR A 114 -6.67 -7.55 -5.37
CA THR A 114 -6.01 -6.57 -4.50
C THR A 114 -6.86 -6.34 -3.27
N VAL A 115 -6.26 -6.39 -2.09
CA VAL A 115 -6.94 -6.14 -0.81
C VAL A 115 -6.46 -4.87 -0.18
N GLN A 116 -5.14 -4.64 -0.18
CA GLN A 116 -4.56 -3.48 0.46
C GLN A 116 -3.98 -2.53 -0.59
N ILE A 117 -4.29 -1.25 -0.43
CA ILE A 117 -3.77 -0.17 -1.26
C ILE A 117 -3.10 0.83 -0.32
N ASN A 118 -1.83 1.11 -0.58
CA ASN A 118 -1.08 2.13 0.16
C ASN A 118 -1.05 3.41 -0.65
N THR A 119 -1.47 4.50 -0.05
CA THR A 119 -1.48 5.82 -0.66
C THR A 119 -0.72 6.83 0.21
N LYS A 120 -0.31 7.91 -0.43
CA LYS A 120 0.29 9.07 0.24
C LYS A 120 -0.44 10.33 -0.20
N VAL A 121 -0.72 11.22 0.73
CA VAL A 121 -1.27 12.53 0.41
C VAL A 121 -0.22 13.33 -0.37
N GLU A 122 -0.55 13.77 -1.58
CA GLU A 122 0.31 14.58 -2.44
C GLU A 122 -0.06 16.06 -2.36
N LYS A 123 -1.36 16.36 -2.35
CA LYS A 123 -1.87 17.71 -2.20
C LYS A 123 -3.07 17.75 -1.24
N GLU A 124 -3.07 18.76 -0.38
CA GLU A 124 -4.17 19.15 0.49
C GLU A 124 -4.80 20.43 -0.07
N VAL A 125 -6.09 20.40 -0.43
CA VAL A 125 -6.71 21.54 -1.13
C VAL A 125 -7.29 22.58 -0.16
N LYS A 126 -7.94 22.18 0.94
CA LYS A 126 -8.66 23.12 1.83
C LYS A 126 -8.42 22.93 3.32
N LYS A 127 -8.14 21.70 3.77
CA LYS A 127 -7.98 21.38 5.20
C LYS A 127 -6.74 20.51 5.39
N LYS A 128 -6.04 20.70 6.50
CA LYS A 128 -4.95 19.81 6.88
C LYS A 128 -5.54 18.43 7.19
N PHE A 129 -4.91 17.40 6.69
CA PHE A 129 -5.32 16.00 6.90
C PHE A 129 -5.43 15.64 8.40
N GLU A 130 -4.68 16.30 9.25
CA GLU A 130 -4.73 16.15 10.71
C GLU A 130 -6.09 16.55 11.33
N ASP A 131 -6.82 17.49 10.73
CA ASP A 131 -8.14 17.91 11.23
C ASP A 131 -9.24 16.89 10.87
N PHE A 132 -9.04 16.15 9.77
CA PHE A 132 -9.90 15.02 9.41
C PHE A 132 -9.83 13.90 10.45
N LEU A 133 -8.65 13.61 10.95
CA LEU A 133 -8.39 12.53 11.91
C LEU A 133 -8.99 12.77 13.28
N LYS A 134 -8.91 14.01 13.78
CA LYS A 134 -9.54 14.38 15.04
C LYS A 134 -11.05 14.14 15.04
N LYS A 135 -11.67 14.17 13.84
CA LYS A 135 -13.11 13.87 13.68
C LYS A 135 -13.41 12.38 13.68
N GLU A 136 -12.51 11.55 13.18
CA GLU A 136 -12.69 10.10 13.20
C GLU A 136 -12.43 9.51 14.59
N ASP A 137 -11.39 9.96 15.27
CA ASP A 137 -11.09 9.54 16.65
C ASP A 137 -12.28 9.87 17.58
N SER A 138 -12.89 11.04 17.42
CA SER A 138 -14.08 11.44 18.19
C SER A 138 -15.36 10.67 17.81
N LYS A 139 -15.45 10.06 16.62
CA LYS A 139 -16.57 9.22 16.21
C LYS A 139 -16.46 7.78 16.73
N THR A 140 -15.24 7.30 16.92
CA THR A 140 -14.98 5.95 17.47
C THR A 140 -15.21 5.90 18.98
N GLU A 141 -14.86 6.95 19.71
CA GLU A 141 -15.11 7.04 21.17
C GLU A 141 -16.60 7.14 21.55
N ASN A 142 -17.47 7.57 20.64
CA ASN A 142 -18.91 7.64 20.86
C ASN A 142 -19.69 6.37 20.45
N LYS A 143 -19.00 5.29 20.07
CA LYS A 143 -19.60 4.00 19.67
C LYS A 143 -19.31 2.85 20.64
N GLU A 144 -18.64 3.10 21.75
CA GLU A 144 -18.56 2.23 22.92
C GLU A 144 -19.59 2.74 23.98
#